data_38f4d1388eca1c31775f878d4896c9fc
#
_entry.id   38f4d1388eca1c31775f878d4896c9fc
#
_cell.length_a   1.000
_cell.length_b   1.000
_cell.length_c   1.000
_cell.angle_alpha   90.00
_cell.angle_beta   90.00
_cell.angle_gamma   90.00
#
_symmetry.space_group_name_H-M   'P 1'
#
loop_
_entity.id
_entity.type
_entity.pdbx_description
1 polymer ?
#
loop_
_entity_poly.entity_id
_entity_poly.type
_entity_poly.pdbx_seq_one_letter_code
_entity_poly.pdbx_strand_id
1 'polypeptide(L)'
;MTNFVYFISTTYLKDNTPLNENVDDKLLKSAIKEAQEIYIRDVIGSGIYNELQVQAFAGTLTNLNTTLLDSYIAPCLKYYTLTEAMLPMTFKLMNKSVASRESDNARAVSVEEMTLI
;
A
#
# COMPACT_ATOMS: atom_id res chain seq x y z
N MET A 1 -11.35 15.31 -14.70
CA MET A 1 -10.57 14.20 -14.14
C MET A 1 -9.81 14.69 -12.92
N THR A 2 -10.02 14.01 -11.79
CA THR A 2 -9.37 14.38 -10.55
C THR A 2 -7.96 13.79 -10.49
N ASN A 3 -6.98 14.62 -10.15
CA ASN A 3 -5.62 14.14 -9.95
C ASN A 3 -5.52 13.54 -8.55
N PHE A 4 -5.19 12.27 -8.48
CA PHE A 4 -5.04 11.58 -7.21
C PHE A 4 -3.72 11.97 -6.55
N VAL A 5 -3.77 12.31 -5.27
CA VAL A 5 -2.57 12.60 -4.47
C VAL A 5 -2.40 11.49 -3.44
N TYR A 6 -1.24 10.87 -3.46
CA TYR A 6 -0.86 9.88 -2.44
C TYR A 6 -0.51 10.60 -1.16
N PHE A 7 -1.16 10.25 -0.05
CA PHE A 7 -0.89 10.87 1.25
C PHE A 7 0.42 10.40 1.87
N ILE A 8 0.93 9.25 1.43
CA ILE A 8 2.27 8.78 1.80
C ILE A 8 3.00 8.34 0.55
N SER A 9 4.33 8.35 0.61
CA SER A 9 5.16 7.87 -0.51
C SER A 9 5.57 6.42 -0.28
N THR A 10 6.06 5.78 -1.34
CA THR A 10 6.65 4.44 -1.21
C THR A 10 7.89 4.48 -0.34
N THR A 11 8.65 5.57 -0.41
CA THR A 11 9.83 5.77 0.45
C THR A 11 9.44 5.84 1.92
N TYR A 12 8.39 6.61 2.24
CA TYR A 12 7.88 6.69 3.61
C TYR A 12 7.47 5.30 4.11
N LEU A 13 6.79 4.55 3.26
CA LEU A 13 6.32 3.22 3.62
C LEU A 13 7.49 2.27 3.90
N LYS A 14 8.51 2.27 3.04
CA LYS A 14 9.68 1.42 3.22
C LYS A 14 10.51 1.81 4.44
N ASP A 15 10.61 3.12 4.72
CA ASP A 15 11.38 3.63 5.86
C ASP A 15 10.69 3.37 7.20
N ASN A 16 9.38 3.27 7.21
CA ASN A 16 8.59 3.19 8.45
C ASN A 16 7.89 1.86 8.67
N THR A 17 8.18 0.86 7.83
CA THR A 17 7.64 -0.49 7.95
C THR A 17 8.77 -1.49 7.70
N PRO A 18 8.56 -2.79 8.02
CA PRO A 18 9.58 -3.81 7.73
C PRO A 18 9.72 -4.17 6.25
N LEU A 19 9.07 -3.46 5.35
CA LEU A 19 9.15 -3.76 3.91
C LEU A 19 10.56 -3.54 3.38
N ASN A 20 11.01 -4.48 2.55
CA ASN A 20 12.31 -4.42 1.91
C ASN A 20 12.32 -3.33 0.83
N GLU A 21 13.47 -2.67 0.65
CA GLU A 21 13.65 -1.66 -0.40
C GLU A 21 13.41 -2.22 -1.81
N ASN A 22 13.56 -3.52 -1.98
CA ASN A 22 13.40 -4.18 -3.28
C ASN A 22 11.94 -4.47 -3.64
N VAL A 23 10.99 -4.16 -2.77
CA VAL A 23 9.58 -4.34 -3.09
C VAL A 23 9.18 -3.38 -4.21
N ASP A 24 8.42 -3.90 -5.17
CA ASP A 24 8.00 -3.17 -6.35
C ASP A 24 7.17 -1.94 -5.99
N ASP A 25 7.64 -0.76 -6.40
CA ASP A 25 6.94 0.50 -6.14
C ASP A 25 5.55 0.53 -6.74
N LYS A 26 5.36 -0.08 -7.89
CA LYS A 26 4.05 -0.13 -8.55
C LYS A 26 3.03 -0.87 -7.69
N LEU A 27 3.44 -1.98 -7.10
CA LEU A 27 2.61 -2.75 -6.19
C LEU A 27 2.25 -1.92 -4.96
N LEU A 28 3.24 -1.22 -4.39
CA LEU A 28 3.04 -0.40 -3.21
C LEU A 28 2.15 0.81 -3.50
N LYS A 29 2.31 1.45 -4.64
CA LYS A 29 1.44 2.57 -5.02
C LYS A 29 -0.01 2.14 -5.16
N SER A 30 -0.24 0.99 -5.76
CA SER A 30 -1.58 0.43 -5.87
C SER A 30 -2.19 0.17 -4.49
N ALA A 31 -1.39 -0.40 -3.58
CA ALA A 31 -1.84 -0.68 -2.22
C ALA A 31 -2.13 0.61 -1.45
N ILE A 32 -1.30 1.64 -1.62
CA ILE A 32 -1.53 2.94 -0.99
C ILE A 32 -2.86 3.54 -1.46
N LYS A 33 -3.08 3.53 -2.77
CA LYS A 33 -4.30 4.10 -3.34
C LYS A 33 -5.54 3.39 -2.83
N GLU A 34 -5.53 2.05 -2.82
CA GLU A 34 -6.64 1.28 -2.31
C GLU A 34 -6.90 1.54 -0.83
N ALA A 35 -5.85 1.51 -0.02
CA ALA A 35 -5.98 1.74 1.42
C ALA A 35 -6.49 3.16 1.70
N GLN A 36 -5.98 4.13 0.96
CA GLN A 36 -6.38 5.52 1.12
C GLN A 36 -7.84 5.74 0.77
N GLU A 37 -8.30 5.19 -0.35
CA GLU A 37 -9.66 5.39 -0.81
C GLU A 37 -10.68 4.54 -0.05
N ILE A 38 -10.30 3.35 0.38
CA ILE A 38 -11.22 2.45 1.06
C ILE A 38 -11.30 2.75 2.56
N TYR A 39 -10.15 2.90 3.21
CA TYR A 39 -10.11 3.02 4.67
C TYR A 39 -10.03 4.46 5.16
N ILE A 40 -9.10 5.24 4.65
CA ILE A 40 -8.90 6.62 5.14
C ILE A 40 -10.10 7.49 4.81
N ARG A 41 -10.56 7.41 3.58
CA ARG A 41 -11.72 8.18 3.15
C ARG A 41 -12.96 7.87 3.99
N ASP A 42 -13.15 6.60 4.33
CA ASP A 42 -14.28 6.16 5.13
C ASP A 42 -14.19 6.69 6.56
N VAL A 43 -12.99 6.68 7.14
CA VAL A 43 -12.76 7.10 8.52
C VAL A 43 -12.94 8.61 8.69
N ILE A 44 -12.34 9.40 7.81
CA ILE A 44 -12.36 10.86 7.93
C ILE A 44 -13.54 11.53 7.22
N GLY A 45 -14.21 10.77 6.35
CA GLY A 45 -15.34 11.31 5.58
C GLY A 45 -14.90 11.94 4.27
N SER A 46 -15.78 11.91 3.28
CA SER A 46 -15.45 12.38 1.92
C SER A 46 -15.17 13.88 1.87
N GLY A 47 -15.82 14.67 2.73
CA GLY A 47 -15.60 16.12 2.75
C GLY A 47 -14.17 16.49 3.09
N ILE A 48 -13.67 15.98 4.21
CA ILE A 48 -12.29 16.24 4.64
C ILE A 48 -11.31 15.57 3.68
N TYR A 49 -11.62 14.37 3.22
CA TYR A 49 -10.76 13.66 2.28
C TYR A 49 -10.55 14.47 1.00
N ASN A 50 -11.64 14.98 0.42
CA ASN A 50 -11.56 15.78 -0.79
C ASN A 50 -10.83 17.11 -0.57
N GLU A 51 -11.03 17.74 0.58
CA GLU A 51 -10.31 18.96 0.93
C GLU A 51 -8.80 18.70 0.98
N LEU A 52 -8.37 17.61 1.61
CA LEU A 52 -6.96 17.24 1.69
C LEU A 52 -6.39 16.96 0.30
N GLN A 53 -7.15 16.28 -0.55
CA GLN A 53 -6.71 15.99 -1.93
C GLN A 53 -6.49 17.29 -2.71
N VAL A 54 -7.43 18.21 -2.64
CA VAL A 54 -7.36 19.48 -3.36
C VAL A 54 -6.19 20.33 -2.84
N GLN A 55 -6.08 20.46 -1.53
CA GLN A 55 -5.02 21.25 -0.93
C GLN A 55 -3.63 20.66 -1.16
N ALA A 56 -3.50 19.35 -1.04
CA ALA A 56 -2.23 18.68 -1.29
C ALA A 56 -1.79 18.84 -2.73
N PHE A 57 -2.71 18.69 -3.67
CA PHE A 57 -2.39 18.85 -5.09
C PHE A 57 -1.97 20.29 -5.41
N ALA A 58 -2.64 21.27 -4.84
CA ALA A 58 -2.35 22.69 -5.07
C ALA A 58 -1.16 23.21 -4.25
N GLY A 59 -0.67 22.45 -3.29
CA GLY A 59 0.39 22.89 -2.40
C GLY A 59 -0.07 23.94 -1.39
N THR A 60 -1.35 23.92 -1.04
CA THR A 60 -1.96 24.92 -0.15
C THR A 60 -2.47 24.34 1.16
N LEU A 61 -1.87 23.25 1.63
CA LEU A 61 -2.27 22.62 2.88
C LEU A 61 -2.16 23.63 4.05
N THR A 62 -3.24 23.74 4.81
CA THR A 62 -3.23 24.55 6.04
C THR A 62 -2.36 23.86 7.10
N ASN A 63 -1.93 24.62 8.11
CA ASN A 63 -1.14 24.05 9.21
C ASN A 63 -1.91 22.92 9.92
N LEU A 64 -3.21 23.11 10.11
CA LEU A 64 -4.05 22.11 10.75
C LEU A 64 -4.13 20.83 9.90
N ASN A 65 -4.34 20.97 8.60
CA ASN A 65 -4.43 19.83 7.68
C ASN A 65 -3.07 19.15 7.49
N THR A 66 -1.99 19.91 7.51
CA THR A 66 -0.64 19.31 7.48
C THR A 66 -0.42 18.45 8.71
N THR A 67 -0.79 18.93 9.88
CA THR A 67 -0.68 18.16 11.12
C THR A 67 -1.55 16.91 11.07
N LEU A 68 -2.79 17.05 10.61
CA LEU A 68 -3.69 15.92 10.46
C LEU A 68 -3.10 14.85 9.55
N LEU A 69 -2.56 15.28 8.42
CA LEU A 69 -1.99 14.38 7.45
C LEU A 69 -0.73 13.68 7.97
N ASP A 70 0.23 14.46 8.45
CA ASP A 70 1.55 13.95 8.82
C ASP A 70 1.55 13.18 10.14
N SER A 71 0.78 13.65 11.12
CA SER A 71 0.83 13.09 12.48
C SER A 71 -0.22 12.00 12.72
N TYR A 72 -1.32 12.01 11.99
CA TYR A 72 -2.42 11.09 12.23
C TYR A 72 -2.74 10.19 11.04
N ILE A 73 -2.92 10.77 9.85
CA ILE A 73 -3.31 9.99 8.68
C ILE A 73 -2.16 9.13 8.17
N ALA A 74 -0.99 9.69 8.01
CA ALA A 74 0.14 8.95 7.44
C ALA A 74 0.51 7.71 8.27
N PRO A 75 0.64 7.79 9.61
CA PRO A 75 0.91 6.59 10.41
C PRO A 75 -0.20 5.54 10.32
N CYS A 76 -1.45 5.96 10.24
CA CYS A 76 -2.58 5.06 10.11
C CYS A 76 -2.59 4.40 8.72
N LEU A 77 -2.40 5.21 7.70
CA LEU A 77 -2.41 4.74 6.31
C LEU A 77 -1.31 3.72 6.03
N LYS A 78 -0.14 3.87 6.65
CA LYS A 78 0.94 2.91 6.43
C LYS A 78 0.54 1.48 6.85
N TYR A 79 -0.20 1.34 7.93
CA TYR A 79 -0.65 0.04 8.40
C TYR A 79 -1.74 -0.55 7.49
N TYR A 80 -2.68 0.27 7.06
CA TYR A 80 -3.69 -0.18 6.09
C TYR A 80 -3.04 -0.58 4.77
N THR A 81 -2.06 0.20 4.32
CA THR A 81 -1.33 -0.09 3.08
C THR A 81 -0.58 -1.41 3.20
N LEU A 82 0.07 -1.64 4.32
CA LEU A 82 0.80 -2.87 4.56
C LEU A 82 -0.14 -4.07 4.47
N THR A 83 -1.32 -3.96 5.06
CA THR A 83 -2.33 -5.01 4.99
C THR A 83 -2.77 -5.27 3.55
N GLU A 84 -3.05 -4.22 2.79
CA GLU A 84 -3.46 -4.35 1.39
C GLU A 84 -2.37 -4.93 0.51
N ALA A 85 -1.10 -4.67 0.83
CA ALA A 85 0.02 -5.17 0.05
C ALA A 85 0.35 -6.64 0.33
N MET A 86 -0.05 -7.17 1.48
CA MET A 86 0.35 -8.51 1.92
C MET A 86 -0.09 -9.61 0.97
N LEU A 87 -1.32 -9.59 0.52
CA LEU A 87 -1.84 -10.66 -0.33
C LEU A 87 -1.15 -10.71 -1.70
N PRO A 88 -1.06 -9.62 -2.46
CA PRO A 88 -0.31 -9.65 -3.72
C PRO A 88 1.15 -10.05 -3.54
N MET A 89 1.80 -9.61 -2.47
CA MET A 89 3.18 -9.97 -2.18
C MET A 89 3.31 -11.46 -1.90
N THR A 90 2.38 -12.03 -1.17
CA THR A 90 2.36 -13.47 -0.88
C THR A 90 2.23 -14.28 -2.16
N PHE A 91 1.30 -13.91 -3.04
CA PHE A 91 1.14 -14.58 -4.32
C PHE A 91 2.40 -14.51 -5.17
N LYS A 92 3.06 -13.37 -5.18
CA LYS A 92 4.31 -13.21 -5.92
C LYS A 92 5.39 -14.16 -5.42
N LEU A 93 5.53 -14.27 -4.12
CA LEU A 93 6.49 -15.18 -3.49
C LEU A 93 6.16 -16.65 -3.79
N MET A 94 4.89 -17.02 -3.72
CA MET A 94 4.45 -18.37 -4.02
C MET A 94 4.75 -18.75 -5.46
N ASN A 95 4.42 -17.89 -6.41
CA ASN A 95 4.69 -18.12 -7.82
C ASN A 95 6.17 -18.29 -8.07
N LYS A 96 6.99 -17.50 -7.44
CA LYS A 96 8.44 -17.59 -7.57
C LYS A 96 8.97 -18.91 -7.01
N SER A 97 8.46 -19.35 -5.87
CA SER A 97 8.84 -20.63 -5.26
C SER A 97 8.45 -21.81 -6.13
N VAL A 98 7.24 -21.80 -6.68
CA VAL A 98 6.76 -22.85 -7.56
C VAL A 98 7.63 -22.93 -8.82
N ALA A 99 7.89 -21.80 -9.44
CA ALA A 99 8.74 -21.75 -10.63
C ALA A 99 10.15 -22.26 -10.35
N SER A 100 10.72 -21.91 -9.22
CA SER A 100 12.05 -22.36 -8.82
C SER A 100 12.10 -23.88 -8.65
N ARG A 101 11.10 -24.46 -8.02
CA ARG A 101 11.01 -25.90 -7.83
C ARG A 101 10.89 -26.64 -9.14
N GLU A 102 10.10 -26.13 -10.06
CA GLU A 102 9.95 -26.74 -11.39
C GLU A 102 11.25 -26.69 -12.17
N SER A 103 11.97 -25.58 -12.11
CA SER A 103 13.23 -25.45 -12.83
C SER A 103 14.32 -26.37 -12.27
N ASP A 104 14.25 -26.70 -11.00
CA ASP A 104 15.17 -27.65 -10.37
C ASP A 104 14.72 -29.09 -10.56
N ASN A 105 13.74 -29.34 -11.41
CA ASN A 105 13.16 -30.64 -11.69
C ASN A 105 12.52 -31.28 -10.45
N ALA A 106 12.16 -30.45 -9.49
CA ALA A 106 11.41 -30.91 -8.34
C ALA A 106 9.95 -31.12 -8.76
N ARG A 107 9.26 -31.93 -8.00
CA ARG A 107 7.84 -32.13 -8.25
C ARG A 107 7.10 -30.83 -8.13
N ALA A 108 6.08 -30.65 -8.95
CA ALA A 108 5.19 -29.50 -8.83
C ALA A 108 4.59 -29.48 -7.43
N VAL A 109 4.49 -28.27 -6.87
CA VAL A 109 3.84 -28.06 -5.58
C VAL A 109 2.37 -28.40 -5.72
N SER A 110 1.85 -29.21 -4.80
CA SER A 110 0.44 -29.56 -4.85
C SER A 110 -0.43 -28.36 -4.56
N VAL A 111 -1.66 -28.40 -5.07
CA VAL A 111 -2.64 -27.33 -4.80
C VAL A 111 -2.88 -27.19 -3.30
N GLU A 112 -2.87 -28.31 -2.59
CA GLU A 112 -3.04 -28.31 -1.14
C GLU A 112 -1.92 -27.55 -0.43
N GLU A 113 -0.68 -27.76 -0.84
CA GLU A 113 0.45 -27.03 -0.27
C GLU A 113 0.33 -25.53 -0.53
N MET A 114 -0.11 -25.16 -1.71
CA MET A 114 -0.29 -23.76 -2.06
C MET A 114 -1.40 -23.09 -1.24
N THR A 115 -2.46 -23.83 -0.94
CA THR A 115 -3.59 -23.27 -0.17
C THR A 115 -3.31 -23.18 1.31
N LEU A 116 -2.36 -23.93 1.82
CA LEU A 116 -1.96 -23.88 3.24
C LEU A 116 -1.08 -22.68 3.58
N ILE A 117 -0.55 -22.05 2.59
CA ILE A 117 0.26 -20.84 2.77
C ILE A 117 -0.64 -19.61 2.84
#